data_19cfedb01e044f1fa7c7c1c57cb56465
#
_entry.id   19cfedb01e044f1fa7c7c1c57cb56465
#
_cell.length_a   1.000
_cell.length_b   1.000
_cell.length_c   1.000
_cell.angle_alpha   90.00
_cell.angle_beta   90.00
_cell.angle_gamma   90.00
#
_symmetry.space_group_name_H-M   'P 1'
#
loop_
_entity.id
_entity.type
_entity.pdbx_description
1 polymer ?
#
loop_
_entity_poly.entity_id
_entity_poly.type
_entity_poly.pdbx_seq_one_letter_code
_entity_poly.pdbx_strand_id
1 'polypeptide(L)' 'MFAIVYKEDRVPMCARLRETGPDAIVTWDGEPNARQFLESKGAEFVAAYSVVAITDDSLRDMAHSMGVKEEDVELVPFPS' A
#
# COMPACT_ATOMS: atom_id res chain seq x y z
N MET A 1 8.11 -7.96 -0.93
CA MET A 1 7.13 -7.00 -1.44
C MET A 1 7.00 -5.80 -0.52
N PHE A 2 6.65 -4.66 -1.09
CA PHE A 2 6.53 -3.41 -0.36
C PHE A 2 5.24 -2.70 -0.73
N ALA A 3 4.71 -1.89 0.19
CA ALA A 3 3.54 -1.06 -0.02
C ALA A 3 3.89 0.38 0.31
N ILE A 4 3.07 1.31 -0.14
CA ILE A 4 3.22 2.73 0.19
C ILE A 4 2.03 3.11 1.06
N VAL A 5 2.31 3.62 2.25
CA VAL A 5 1.32 3.85 3.30
C VAL A 5 1.29 5.32 3.68
N TYR A 6 0.10 5.89 3.85
CA TYR A 6 -0.05 7.25 4.33
C TYR A 6 0.35 7.28 5.81
N LYS A 7 1.24 8.21 6.16
CA LYS A 7 1.81 8.24 7.52
C LYS A 7 0.79 8.54 8.59
N GLU A 8 -0.20 9.37 8.29
CA GLU A 8 -1.15 9.85 9.29
C GLU A 8 -2.15 8.77 9.71
N ASP A 9 -2.78 8.09 8.76
CA ASP A 9 -3.84 7.12 9.06
C ASP A 9 -3.42 5.68 8.80
N ARG A 10 -2.23 5.46 8.27
CA ARG A 10 -1.65 4.14 7.99
C ARG A 10 -2.38 3.39 6.88
N VAL A 11 -3.20 4.08 6.10
CA VAL A 11 -3.90 3.46 4.99
C VAL A 11 -2.95 3.29 3.81
N PRO A 12 -2.85 2.08 3.24
CA PRO A 12 -1.97 1.85 2.08
C PRO A 12 -2.60 2.37 0.79
N MET A 13 -1.75 2.59 -0.21
CA MET A 13 -2.23 2.86 -1.56
C MET A 13 -2.94 1.64 -2.09
N CYS A 14 -4.15 1.83 -2.63
CA CYS A 14 -5.01 0.75 -3.08
C CYS A 14 -5.47 0.98 -4.51
N ALA A 15 -5.88 -0.12 -5.15
CA ALA A 15 -6.49 -0.09 -6.46
C ALA A 15 -7.80 -0.87 -6.41
N ARG A 16 -8.80 -0.37 -7.13
CA ARG A 16 -10.09 -1.06 -7.21
C ARG A 16 -10.03 -2.12 -8.31
N LEU A 17 -10.22 -3.37 -7.93
CA LEU A 17 -10.23 -4.49 -8.85
C LEU A 17 -11.63 -4.88 -9.29
N ARG A 18 -12.63 -4.57 -8.45
CA ARG A 18 -14.03 -4.94 -8.68
C ARG A 18 -14.94 -3.79 -8.28
N GLU A 19 -16.16 -3.84 -8.76
CA GLU A 19 -17.17 -2.82 -8.40
C GLU A 19 -17.58 -2.92 -6.93
N THR A 20 -17.52 -4.13 -6.37
CA THR A 20 -17.90 -4.40 -4.98
C THR A 20 -16.75 -5.10 -4.26
N GLY A 21 -16.71 -4.93 -2.95
CA GLY A 21 -15.69 -5.52 -2.12
C GLY A 21 -14.56 -4.55 -1.81
N PRO A 22 -13.58 -4.99 -1.00
CA PRO A 22 -12.46 -4.12 -0.61
C PRO A 22 -11.51 -3.89 -1.78
N ASP A 23 -10.85 -2.74 -1.75
CA ASP A 23 -9.79 -2.43 -2.69
C ASP A 23 -8.56 -3.29 -2.39
N ALA A 24 -7.75 -3.55 -3.42
CA ALA A 24 -6.51 -4.30 -3.26
C ALA A 24 -5.36 -3.35 -2.93
N ILE A 25 -4.45 -3.81 -2.08
CA ILE A 25 -3.24 -3.05 -1.75
C ILE A 25 -2.26 -3.16 -2.92
N VAL A 26 -1.80 -2.02 -3.42
CA VAL A 26 -0.79 -2.00 -4.48
C VAL A 26 0.56 -2.32 -3.89
N THR A 27 1.30 -3.22 -4.54
CA THR A 27 2.61 -3.66 -4.06
C THR A 27 3.70 -3.44 -5.10
N TRP A 28 4.93 -3.35 -4.62
CA TRP A 28 6.15 -3.24 -5.44
C TRP A 28 7.10 -4.35 -5.03
N ASP A 29 7.81 -4.94 -6.00
CA ASP A 29 8.72 -6.04 -5.74
C ASP A 29 9.90 -5.64 -4.87
N GLY A 30 10.45 -4.46 -5.09
CA GLY A 30 11.61 -3.98 -4.35
C GLY A 30 11.36 -2.60 -3.75
N GLU A 31 12.03 -2.34 -2.63
CA GLU A 31 11.96 -1.02 -2.00
C GLU A 31 12.37 0.12 -2.95
N PRO A 32 13.45 -0.03 -3.75
CA PRO A 32 13.82 1.04 -4.69
C PRO A 32 12.72 1.37 -5.69
N ASN A 33 11.96 0.36 -6.13
CA ASN A 33 10.87 0.58 -7.08
C ASN A 33 9.74 1.37 -6.45
N ALA A 34 9.36 1.03 -5.22
CA ALA A 34 8.33 1.76 -4.48
C ALA A 34 8.77 3.19 -4.21
N ARG A 35 10.02 3.36 -3.80
CA ARG A 35 10.57 4.68 -3.49
C ARG A 35 10.65 5.56 -4.73
N GLN A 36 11.03 4.99 -5.86
CA GLN A 36 11.09 5.71 -7.13
C GLN A 36 9.70 6.20 -7.54
N PHE A 37 8.68 5.35 -7.40
CA PHE A 37 7.31 5.75 -7.67
C PHE A 37 6.90 6.92 -6.77
N LEU A 38 7.19 6.80 -5.48
CA LEU A 38 6.84 7.83 -4.50
C LEU A 38 7.50 9.15 -4.83
N GLU A 39 8.80 9.13 -5.16
CA GLU A 39 9.55 10.33 -5.52
C GLU A 39 9.01 10.98 -6.80
N SER A 40 8.49 10.18 -7.73
CA SER A 40 7.92 10.70 -8.97
C SER A 40 6.66 11.53 -8.73
N LYS A 41 6.04 11.40 -7.57
CA LYS A 41 4.83 12.14 -7.22
C LYS A 41 5.13 13.50 -6.57
N GLY A 42 6.38 13.74 -6.22
CA GLY A 42 6.80 15.03 -5.69
C GLY A 42 7.07 15.04 -4.20
N ALA A 43 7.64 16.14 -3.71
CA ALA A 43 8.10 16.27 -2.34
C ALA A 43 6.98 16.10 -1.30
N GLU A 44 5.78 16.56 -1.62
CA GLU A 44 4.65 16.45 -0.70
C GLU A 44 4.28 14.99 -0.45
N PHE A 45 4.31 14.16 -1.50
CA PHE A 45 4.04 12.74 -1.37
C PHE A 45 5.14 12.05 -0.57
N VAL A 46 6.39 12.39 -0.84
CA VAL A 46 7.52 11.83 -0.10
C VAL A 46 7.39 12.13 1.38
N ALA A 47 6.94 13.33 1.74
CA ALA A 47 6.76 13.73 3.13
C ALA A 47 5.57 13.04 3.79
N ALA A 48 4.50 12.77 3.04
CA ALA A 48 3.23 12.26 3.59
C ALA A 48 3.14 10.73 3.63
N TYR A 49 3.93 10.04 2.80
CA TYR A 49 3.85 8.58 2.66
C TYR A 49 5.16 7.91 3.03
N SER A 50 5.08 6.64 3.41
CA SER A 50 6.28 5.83 3.67
C SER A 50 6.20 4.51 2.94
N VAL A 51 7.37 3.96 2.62
CA VAL A 51 7.50 2.63 2.04
C VAL A 51 7.61 1.63 3.18
N VAL A 52 6.77 0.60 3.15
CA VAL A 52 6.67 -0.40 4.22
C VAL A 52 6.79 -1.79 3.62
N ALA A 53 7.64 -2.63 4.23
CA ALA A 53 7.75 -4.03 3.82
C ALA A 53 6.46 -4.77 4.16
N ILE A 54 6.02 -5.65 3.27
CA ILE A 54 4.84 -6.49 3.50
C ILE A 54 5.26 -7.66 4.38
N THR A 55 4.75 -7.69 5.60
CA THR A 55 4.93 -8.77 6.56
C THR A 55 3.55 -9.13 7.13
N ASP A 56 3.47 -10.19 7.89
CA ASP A 56 2.20 -10.54 8.55
C ASP A 56 1.71 -9.41 9.44
N ASP A 57 2.62 -8.79 10.19
CA ASP A 57 2.28 -7.67 11.07
C ASP A 57 1.83 -6.44 10.31
N SER A 58 2.55 -6.08 9.23
CA SER A 58 2.19 -4.90 8.45
C SER A 58 0.88 -5.11 7.69
N LEU A 59 0.63 -6.34 7.21
CA LEU A 59 -0.65 -6.67 6.58
C LEU A 59 -1.81 -6.52 7.55
N ARG A 60 -1.62 -6.97 8.79
CA ARG A 60 -2.65 -6.84 9.82
C ARG A 60 -2.95 -5.36 10.11
N ASP A 61 -1.90 -4.55 10.22
CA ASP A 61 -2.06 -3.10 10.45
C ASP A 61 -2.79 -2.43 9.29
N MET A 62 -2.41 -2.77 8.07
CA MET A 62 -3.04 -2.20 6.87
C MET A 62 -4.50 -2.63 6.76
N ALA A 63 -4.80 -3.91 7.01
CA ALA A 63 -6.17 -4.40 7.01
C ALA A 63 -7.01 -3.65 8.03
N HIS A 64 -6.46 -3.46 9.22
CA HIS A 64 -7.16 -2.73 10.29
C HIS A 64 -7.45 -1.28 9.86
N SER A 65 -6.47 -0.61 9.29
CA SER A 65 -6.65 0.77 8.83
C SER A 65 -7.69 0.90 7.71
N MET A 66 -7.84 -0.15 6.91
CA MET A 66 -8.83 -0.19 5.83
C MET A 66 -10.21 -0.63 6.29
N GLY A 67 -10.33 -1.12 7.52
CA GLY A 67 -11.58 -1.66 8.02
C GLY A 67 -11.93 -3.01 7.42
N VAL A 68 -10.94 -3.79 7.01
CA VAL A 68 -11.12 -5.11 6.36
C VAL A 68 -10.50 -6.18 7.24
N LYS A 69 -11.03 -7.40 7.13
CA LYS A 69 -10.40 -8.54 7.80
C LYS A 69 -9.10 -8.90 7.10
N GLU A 70 -8.10 -9.30 7.87
CA GLU A 70 -6.80 -9.67 7.33
C GLU A 70 -6.91 -10.72 6.22
N GLU A 71 -7.78 -11.70 6.40
CA GLU A 71 -8.00 -12.79 5.43
C GLU A 71 -8.64 -12.32 4.13
N ASP A 72 -9.28 -11.15 4.13
CA ASP A 72 -9.95 -10.58 2.96
C ASP A 72 -9.06 -9.60 2.21
N VAL A 73 -7.86 -9.33 2.69
CA VAL A 73 -6.93 -8.40 2.04
C VAL A 73 -6.40 -9.00 0.75
N GLU A 74 -6.48 -8.24 -0.32
CA GLU A 74 -5.92 -8.63 -1.62
C GLU A 74 -4.74 -7.74 -1.96
N LEU A 75 -3.75 -8.32 -2.65
CA LEU A 75 -2.57 -7.60 -3.10
C LEU A 75 -2.55 -7.59 -4.62
N VAL A 76 -2.15 -6.47 -5.20
CA VAL A 76 -2.00 -6.35 -6.66
C VAL A 76 -0.67 -5.67 -6.96
N PRO A 77 0.16 -6.25 -7.85
CA PRO A 77 1.44 -5.63 -8.19
C PRO A 77 1.22 -4.36 -9.00
N PHE A 78 2.05 -3.36 -8.74
CA PHE A 78 2.03 -2.14 -9.54
C PHE A 78 2.51 -2.49 -10.94
N PRO A 79 1.76 -2.12 -11.97
CA PRO A 79 2.18 -2.39 -13.35
C PRO A 79 3.43 -1.58 -13.71
N SER A 80 4.40 -2.27 -14.28
CA SER A 80 5.66 -1.65 -14.68
C SER A 80 5.66 -1.31 -16.16
#